data_a675d8a8490def769e85ae00618088a1
#
_entry.id   a675d8a8490def769e85ae00618088a1
#
_cell.length_a   1.000
_cell.length_b   1.000
_cell.length_c   1.000
_cell.angle_alpha   90.00
_cell.angle_beta   90.00
_cell.angle_gamma   90.00
#
_symmetry.space_group_name_H-M   'P 1'
#
loop_
_entity.id
_entity.type
_entity.pdbx_description
1 polymer ?
#
loop_
_entity_poly.entity_id
_entity_poly.type
_entity_poly.pdbx_seq_one_letter_code
_entity_poly.pdbx_strand_id
1 'polypeptide(L)'
;MDFLTEKVDFLTFLRKGAKMQTVGYYAFDDMANIENRSNGLNLCSVASQRLPLEINCVGSFVAKSRFLTDNRGGRLDYYLLYVVAGSLELTLPTGSTVMRAGSFVLIPPKTSYRYAHVVGLELQYLWVHFTGSAVEELLSEYGLFTYPTVYTVREDGSVFRRFLTIFDAFSKQDRFRERELGTLLNRLLILLARRIASLEGDTRQLSASLCLLHSSYHTDLKIPQLAREENLSVSRYNAVFRRIMGTSPVEYLIRLRISAACDLLSTTDLSVKEVGMLVGYPDPHFFSRVFRSKMGVSPREYRSLGAQEGKADEV
;
A
#
# COMPACT_ATOMS: atom_id res chain seq x y z
N MET A 1 2.11 -32.23 -4.70
CA MET A 1 1.70 -31.49 -5.90
C MET A 1 2.52 -30.22 -5.91
N ASP A 2 3.35 -30.06 -6.90
CA ASP A 2 4.44 -29.08 -6.90
C ASP A 2 3.86 -27.65 -7.14
N PHE A 3 4.27 -26.68 -6.35
CA PHE A 3 3.86 -25.28 -6.44
C PHE A 3 4.08 -24.66 -7.85
N LEU A 4 5.08 -25.20 -8.58
CA LEU A 4 5.36 -24.83 -9.96
C LEU A 4 4.28 -25.31 -10.93
N THR A 5 3.66 -26.45 -10.68
CA THR A 5 2.60 -27.02 -11.52
C THR A 5 1.31 -26.18 -11.41
N GLU A 6 0.97 -25.67 -10.21
CA GLU A 6 -0.17 -24.76 -10.01
C GLU A 6 0.03 -23.40 -10.72
N LYS A 7 1.28 -22.90 -10.78
CA LYS A 7 1.61 -21.68 -11.56
C LYS A 7 1.42 -21.85 -13.05
N VAL A 8 1.77 -23.01 -13.60
CA VAL A 8 1.60 -23.33 -15.02
C VAL A 8 0.12 -23.47 -15.38
N ASP A 9 -0.69 -24.06 -14.51
CA ASP A 9 -2.14 -24.19 -14.71
C ASP A 9 -2.86 -22.84 -14.71
N PHE A 10 -2.42 -21.89 -13.89
CA PHE A 10 -2.99 -20.53 -13.89
C PHE A 10 -2.69 -19.77 -15.18
N LEU A 11 -1.46 -19.83 -15.68
CA LEU A 11 -1.11 -19.24 -16.98
C LEU A 11 -1.87 -19.91 -18.13
N THR A 12 -2.12 -21.20 -18.03
CA THR A 12 -2.94 -21.96 -18.98
C THR A 12 -4.43 -21.60 -18.87
N PHE A 13 -4.94 -21.34 -17.67
CA PHE A 13 -6.29 -20.83 -17.44
C PHE A 13 -6.47 -19.43 -18.06
N LEU A 14 -5.51 -18.53 -17.89
CA LEU A 14 -5.53 -17.21 -18.51
C LEU A 14 -5.41 -17.24 -20.05
N ARG A 15 -4.65 -18.21 -20.61
CA ARG A 15 -4.48 -18.40 -22.05
C ARG A 15 -5.68 -19.05 -22.76
N LYS A 16 -6.51 -19.82 -22.05
CA LYS A 16 -7.69 -20.51 -22.62
C LYS A 16 -8.88 -19.59 -22.89
N GLY A 17 -8.67 -18.27 -22.87
CA GLY A 17 -9.49 -17.36 -23.63
C GLY A 17 -10.93 -17.22 -23.15
N ALA A 18 -11.12 -16.81 -21.92
CA ALA A 18 -12.31 -16.04 -21.65
C ALA A 18 -12.14 -14.71 -22.40
N LYS A 19 -12.87 -14.50 -23.49
CA LYS A 19 -13.06 -13.17 -24.09
C LYS A 19 -13.68 -12.30 -23.02
N MET A 20 -12.84 -11.58 -22.29
CA MET A 20 -13.27 -10.74 -21.19
C MET A 20 -13.60 -9.36 -21.72
N GLN A 21 -14.87 -9.15 -21.98
CA GLN A 21 -15.51 -7.84 -21.92
C GLN A 21 -16.01 -7.67 -20.48
N THR A 22 -15.17 -7.30 -19.55
CA THR A 22 -15.66 -6.90 -18.22
C THR A 22 -14.70 -5.91 -17.57
N VAL A 23 -15.24 -4.82 -17.13
CA VAL A 23 -14.63 -3.84 -16.25
C VAL A 23 -14.04 -4.57 -15.05
N GLY A 24 -12.71 -4.60 -14.90
CA GLY A 24 -12.07 -4.97 -13.67
C GLY A 24 -11.13 -6.18 -13.62
N TYR A 25 -10.90 -6.91 -14.70
CA TYR A 25 -9.87 -7.96 -14.74
C TYR A 25 -8.81 -7.65 -15.81
N TYR A 26 -7.55 -7.56 -15.39
CA TYR A 26 -6.44 -7.35 -16.31
C TYR A 26 -5.41 -8.46 -16.11
N ALA A 27 -5.30 -9.37 -17.08
CA ALA A 27 -4.15 -10.22 -17.25
C ALA A 27 -3.30 -9.64 -18.39
N PHE A 28 -2.06 -9.32 -18.11
CA PHE A 28 -1.14 -8.78 -19.11
C PHE A 28 0.03 -9.74 -19.32
N ASP A 29 0.14 -10.29 -20.52
CA ASP A 29 1.38 -10.84 -21.06
C ASP A 29 2.08 -9.69 -21.80
N ASP A 30 3.30 -9.34 -21.35
CA ASP A 30 4.23 -8.44 -22.03
C ASP A 30 3.70 -7.02 -22.34
N MET A 31 3.77 -6.11 -21.37
CA MET A 31 3.56 -4.69 -21.66
C MET A 31 4.78 -3.85 -21.28
N ALA A 32 5.65 -3.62 -22.27
CA ALA A 32 6.50 -2.46 -22.32
C ALA A 32 5.60 -1.23 -22.53
N ASN A 33 5.57 -0.27 -21.59
CA ASN A 33 4.86 1.02 -21.61
C ASN A 33 3.44 1.02 -21.02
N ILE A 34 3.35 1.00 -19.69
CA ILE A 34 2.15 1.43 -18.95
C ILE A 34 2.09 2.97 -18.80
N GLU A 35 3.11 3.71 -19.20
CA GLU A 35 3.17 5.17 -19.07
C GLU A 35 2.00 5.93 -19.71
N ASN A 36 1.31 5.34 -20.70
CA ASN A 36 0.23 6.00 -21.45
C ASN A 36 -1.17 5.44 -21.22
N ARG A 37 -1.41 4.57 -20.22
CA ARG A 37 -2.76 4.06 -19.91
C ARG A 37 -3.25 4.40 -18.49
N SER A 38 -2.80 5.50 -17.93
CA SER A 38 -3.33 6.06 -16.67
C SER A 38 -4.86 6.23 -16.66
N ASN A 39 -5.46 6.50 -17.80
CA ASN A 39 -6.90 6.68 -17.93
C ASN A 39 -7.73 5.38 -17.75
N GLY A 40 -7.18 4.20 -18.06
CA GLY A 40 -7.89 2.93 -17.92
C GLY A 40 -7.81 2.33 -16.51
N LEU A 41 -6.72 2.56 -15.79
CA LEU A 41 -6.51 2.06 -14.43
C LEU A 41 -7.35 2.79 -13.37
N ASN A 42 -7.79 4.01 -13.64
CA ASN A 42 -8.60 4.80 -12.73
C ASN A 42 -10.11 4.48 -12.82
N LEU A 43 -10.58 3.77 -13.83
CA LEU A 43 -12.00 3.44 -13.99
C LEU A 43 -12.55 2.54 -12.86
N CYS A 44 -11.71 1.76 -12.19
CA CYS A 44 -12.09 0.96 -11.03
C CYS A 44 -11.69 1.58 -9.69
N SER A 45 -11.20 2.83 -9.66
CA SER A 45 -10.90 3.53 -8.43
C SER A 45 -12.18 4.17 -7.86
N VAL A 46 -12.97 3.38 -7.16
CA VAL A 46 -14.30 3.76 -6.65
C VAL A 46 -14.33 3.60 -5.14
N ALA A 47 -14.81 4.63 -4.44
CA ALA A 47 -15.21 4.52 -3.05
C ALA A 47 -16.69 4.13 -3.01
N SER A 48 -17.02 2.96 -2.46
CA SER A 48 -18.37 2.48 -2.24
C SER A 48 -18.56 2.05 -0.80
N GLN A 49 -19.79 2.19 -0.30
CA GLN A 49 -20.17 1.76 1.05
C GLN A 49 -21.46 0.92 1.05
N ARG A 50 -21.82 0.34 -0.10
CA ARG A 50 -23.04 -0.46 -0.26
C ARG A 50 -22.98 -1.79 0.48
N LEU A 51 -21.77 -2.39 0.54
CA LEU A 51 -21.52 -3.63 1.25
C LEU A 51 -20.37 -3.44 2.25
N PRO A 52 -20.26 -4.30 3.27
CA PRO A 52 -19.15 -4.26 4.21
C PRO A 52 -17.77 -4.38 3.54
N LEU A 53 -17.66 -5.26 2.53
CA LEU A 53 -16.49 -5.44 1.69
C LEU A 53 -16.93 -5.59 0.22
N GLU A 54 -16.33 -4.81 -0.67
CA GLU A 54 -16.58 -4.81 -2.12
C GLU A 54 -15.26 -4.88 -2.86
N ILE A 55 -15.14 -5.78 -3.85
CA ILE A 55 -13.96 -5.84 -4.73
C ILE A 55 -14.26 -5.01 -5.99
N ASN A 56 -13.44 -3.98 -6.22
CA ASN A 56 -13.55 -3.14 -7.42
C ASN A 56 -12.87 -3.80 -8.62
N CYS A 57 -11.66 -4.32 -8.43
CA CYS A 57 -10.95 -5.07 -9.46
C CYS A 57 -9.88 -6.00 -8.85
N VAL A 58 -9.52 -7.00 -9.62
CA VAL A 58 -8.48 -7.97 -9.30
C VAL A 58 -7.60 -8.21 -10.50
N GLY A 59 -6.35 -8.64 -10.28
CA GLY A 59 -5.50 -8.98 -11.41
C GLY A 59 -4.22 -9.69 -11.02
N SER A 60 -3.54 -10.13 -12.06
CA SER A 60 -2.22 -10.74 -12.04
C SER A 60 -1.35 -10.09 -13.11
N PHE A 61 -0.09 -9.91 -12.81
CA PHE A 61 0.89 -9.37 -13.75
C PHE A 61 2.17 -10.17 -13.71
N VAL A 62 2.70 -10.47 -14.90
CA VAL A 62 4.01 -11.10 -15.09
C VAL A 62 4.86 -10.16 -15.92
N ALA A 63 5.95 -9.67 -15.36
CA ALA A 63 6.89 -8.78 -16.04
C ALA A 63 8.18 -9.52 -16.38
N LYS A 64 8.54 -9.50 -17.66
CA LYS A 64 9.83 -9.98 -18.17
C LYS A 64 10.81 -8.84 -18.47
N SER A 65 10.29 -7.63 -18.58
CA SER A 65 11.02 -6.41 -18.87
C SER A 65 10.82 -5.34 -17.80
N ARG A 66 11.59 -4.25 -17.88
CA ARG A 66 11.42 -3.09 -16.98
C ARG A 66 10.07 -2.46 -17.18
N PHE A 67 9.40 -2.17 -16.08
CA PHE A 67 8.21 -1.31 -16.06
C PHE A 67 8.23 -0.42 -14.83
N LEU A 68 7.43 0.62 -14.87
CA LEU A 68 7.23 1.57 -13.79
C LEU A 68 5.73 1.86 -13.70
N THR A 69 5.18 1.78 -12.50
CA THR A 69 3.86 2.34 -12.17
C THR A 69 4.07 3.51 -11.23
N ASP A 70 3.50 4.67 -11.55
CA ASP A 70 3.56 5.88 -10.73
C ASP A 70 2.13 6.39 -10.52
N ASN A 71 1.66 6.36 -9.27
CA ASN A 71 0.34 6.87 -8.88
C ASN A 71 0.50 7.95 -7.82
N ARG A 72 0.72 9.17 -8.26
CA ARG A 72 0.98 10.33 -7.40
C ARG A 72 -0.24 10.80 -6.62
N GLY A 73 -1.42 10.69 -7.21
CA GLY A 73 -2.68 11.10 -6.60
C GLY A 73 -3.30 10.09 -5.64
N GLY A 74 -2.74 8.89 -5.56
CA GLY A 74 -3.37 7.78 -4.85
C GLY A 74 -4.66 7.31 -5.54
N ARG A 75 -5.35 6.35 -4.91
CA ARG A 75 -6.63 5.81 -5.37
C ARG A 75 -7.72 6.15 -4.36
N LEU A 76 -8.98 5.97 -4.73
CA LEU A 76 -10.13 6.13 -3.84
C LEU A 76 -10.47 4.86 -3.05
N ASP A 77 -9.83 3.73 -3.39
CA ASP A 77 -10.01 2.42 -2.80
C ASP A 77 -8.72 1.90 -2.14
N TYR A 78 -8.84 0.82 -1.39
CA TYR A 78 -7.71 0.09 -0.83
C TYR A 78 -7.05 -0.76 -1.91
N TYR A 79 -5.73 -0.87 -1.87
CA TYR A 79 -4.93 -1.67 -2.78
C TYR A 79 -4.09 -2.69 -2.00
N LEU A 80 -4.40 -3.97 -2.16
CA LEU A 80 -3.58 -5.08 -1.68
C LEU A 80 -2.77 -5.64 -2.85
N LEU A 81 -1.43 -5.57 -2.74
CA LEU A 81 -0.49 -6.14 -3.70
C LEU A 81 0.31 -7.25 -3.01
N TYR A 82 0.43 -8.41 -3.67
CA TYR A 82 1.17 -9.58 -3.21
C TYR A 82 2.17 -10.04 -4.27
N VAL A 83 3.47 -10.13 -3.92
CA VAL A 83 4.54 -10.61 -4.81
C VAL A 83 4.61 -12.12 -4.75
N VAL A 84 4.40 -12.79 -5.90
CA VAL A 84 4.44 -14.25 -6.04
C VAL A 84 5.84 -14.73 -6.37
N ALA A 85 6.55 -14.01 -7.27
CA ALA A 85 7.90 -14.34 -7.70
C ALA A 85 8.68 -13.07 -8.05
N GLY A 86 10.00 -13.12 -7.99
CA GLY A 86 10.86 -12.00 -8.31
C GLY A 86 10.92 -10.93 -7.24
N SER A 87 11.19 -9.70 -7.64
CA SER A 87 11.33 -8.54 -6.74
C SER A 87 10.78 -7.27 -7.38
N LEU A 88 10.15 -6.46 -6.54
CA LEU A 88 9.51 -5.19 -6.88
C LEU A 88 10.06 -4.12 -5.94
N GLU A 89 10.56 -3.01 -6.48
CA GLU A 89 10.89 -1.84 -5.68
C GLU A 89 9.63 -0.99 -5.51
N LEU A 90 9.19 -0.81 -4.25
CA LEU A 90 8.04 -0.01 -3.88
C LEU A 90 8.52 1.27 -3.20
N THR A 91 8.09 2.42 -3.71
CA THR A 91 8.25 3.73 -3.09
C THR A 91 6.91 4.21 -2.58
N LEU A 92 6.87 4.54 -1.29
CA LEU A 92 5.74 5.09 -0.57
C LEU A 92 6.15 6.45 0.02
N PRO A 93 5.24 7.29 0.48
CA PRO A 93 5.59 8.53 1.18
C PRO A 93 6.56 8.32 2.35
N THR A 94 6.52 7.15 2.98
CA THR A 94 7.41 6.76 4.08
C THR A 94 8.81 6.30 3.65
N GLY A 95 9.06 6.11 2.36
CA GLY A 95 10.34 5.70 1.79
C GLY A 95 10.24 4.53 0.82
N SER A 96 11.38 4.12 0.27
CA SER A 96 11.47 3.00 -0.68
C SER A 96 11.87 1.71 0.02
N THR A 97 11.32 0.59 -0.46
CA THR A 97 11.64 -0.76 0.02
C THR A 97 11.56 -1.77 -1.14
N VAL A 98 12.26 -2.88 -1.01
CA VAL A 98 12.20 -3.98 -1.99
C VAL A 98 11.28 -5.07 -1.45
N MET A 99 10.19 -5.31 -2.16
CA MET A 99 9.28 -6.43 -1.93
C MET A 99 9.78 -7.65 -2.71
N ARG A 100 9.89 -8.79 -2.05
CA ARG A 100 10.29 -10.09 -2.64
C ARG A 100 9.12 -11.06 -2.62
N ALA A 101 9.29 -12.23 -3.24
CA ALA A 101 8.31 -13.32 -3.17
C ALA A 101 7.85 -13.56 -1.72
N GLY A 102 6.54 -13.69 -1.51
CA GLY A 102 5.91 -13.77 -0.18
C GLY A 102 5.65 -12.42 0.48
N SER A 103 6.11 -11.29 -0.09
CA SER A 103 5.79 -9.97 0.46
C SER A 103 4.44 -9.48 -0.05
N PHE A 104 3.72 -8.78 0.84
CA PHE A 104 2.54 -8.02 0.47
C PHE A 104 2.53 -6.63 1.11
N VAL A 105 1.77 -5.73 0.51
CA VAL A 105 1.48 -4.40 1.03
C VAL A 105 0.00 -4.10 0.90
N LEU A 106 -0.55 -3.45 1.92
CA LEU A 106 -1.88 -2.85 1.88
C LEU A 106 -1.71 -1.33 1.80
N ILE A 107 -2.18 -0.72 0.73
CA ILE A 107 -2.09 0.71 0.48
C ILE A 107 -3.49 1.30 0.67
N PRO A 108 -3.70 2.21 1.65
CA PRO A 108 -5.00 2.83 1.88
C PRO A 108 -5.33 3.88 0.81
N PRO A 109 -6.61 4.30 0.73
CA PRO A 109 -7.05 5.35 -0.17
C PRO A 109 -6.21 6.64 -0.04
N LYS A 110 -6.10 7.37 -1.14
CA LYS A 110 -5.39 8.67 -1.24
C LYS A 110 -3.89 8.62 -0.92
N THR A 111 -3.30 7.43 -0.84
CA THR A 111 -1.86 7.25 -0.62
C THR A 111 -1.16 7.18 -1.97
N SER A 112 -0.21 8.08 -2.21
CA SER A 112 0.65 8.00 -3.38
C SER A 112 1.58 6.79 -3.29
N TYR A 113 1.83 6.15 -4.42
CA TYR A 113 2.76 5.04 -4.51
C TYR A 113 3.40 4.96 -5.89
N ARG A 114 4.61 4.46 -5.90
CA ARG A 114 5.36 4.16 -7.11
C ARG A 114 6.00 2.79 -6.96
N TYR A 115 5.94 1.96 -7.98
CA TYR A 115 6.68 0.71 -7.96
C TYR A 115 7.26 0.36 -9.32
N ALA A 116 8.43 -0.28 -9.28
CA ALA A 116 9.20 -0.66 -10.45
C ALA A 116 9.71 -2.09 -10.33
N HIS A 117 9.89 -2.75 -11.48
CA HIS A 117 10.53 -4.05 -11.53
C HIS A 117 12.02 -3.95 -11.21
N VAL A 118 12.51 -4.75 -10.27
CA VAL A 118 13.95 -4.92 -10.03
C VAL A 118 14.49 -5.90 -11.07
N VAL A 119 15.40 -5.42 -11.91
CA VAL A 119 15.92 -6.15 -13.07
C VAL A 119 16.67 -7.43 -12.66
N GLY A 120 16.49 -8.52 -13.41
CA GLY A 120 17.26 -9.74 -13.30
C GLY A 120 16.44 -11.03 -13.11
N LEU A 121 15.23 -10.94 -12.58
CA LEU A 121 14.33 -12.07 -12.39
C LEU A 121 12.94 -11.75 -12.92
N GLU A 122 12.25 -12.75 -13.46
CA GLU A 122 10.83 -12.61 -13.81
C GLU A 122 10.02 -12.23 -12.57
N LEU A 123 9.28 -11.11 -12.64
CA LEU A 123 8.41 -10.66 -11.57
C LEU A 123 7.00 -11.15 -11.82
N GLN A 124 6.39 -11.77 -10.82
CA GLN A 124 4.96 -12.05 -10.80
C GLN A 124 4.34 -11.47 -9.54
N TYR A 125 3.25 -10.71 -9.68
CA TYR A 125 2.46 -10.23 -8.55
C TYR A 125 0.97 -10.29 -8.82
N LEU A 126 0.20 -10.33 -7.75
CA LEU A 126 -1.26 -10.36 -7.74
C LEU A 126 -1.76 -9.13 -7.00
N TRP A 127 -2.96 -8.65 -7.35
CA TRP A 127 -3.56 -7.55 -6.64
C TRP A 127 -5.07 -7.66 -6.53
N VAL A 128 -5.61 -6.97 -5.55
CA VAL A 128 -7.02 -6.69 -5.41
C VAL A 128 -7.22 -5.25 -4.96
N HIS A 129 -8.11 -4.53 -5.63
CA HIS A 129 -8.62 -3.23 -5.21
C HIS A 129 -9.99 -3.43 -4.60
N PHE A 130 -10.21 -2.83 -3.42
CA PHE A 130 -11.43 -3.05 -2.68
C PHE A 130 -11.84 -1.82 -1.86
N THR A 131 -13.11 -1.78 -1.49
CA THR A 131 -13.76 -0.75 -0.70
C THR A 131 -14.83 -1.38 0.17
N GLY A 132 -15.60 -0.60 0.91
CA GLY A 132 -16.73 -1.06 1.71
C GLY A 132 -16.90 -0.31 3.02
N SER A 133 -18.09 -0.42 3.61
CA SER A 133 -18.45 0.30 4.84
C SER A 133 -17.74 -0.21 6.10
N ALA A 134 -17.23 -1.46 6.10
CA ALA A 134 -16.60 -2.08 7.27
C ALA A 134 -15.07 -2.27 7.08
N VAL A 135 -14.45 -1.75 6.02
CA VAL A 135 -13.04 -2.01 5.71
C VAL A 135 -12.13 -1.56 6.86
N GLU A 136 -12.27 -0.32 7.33
CA GLU A 136 -11.40 0.24 8.37
C GLU A 136 -11.53 -0.53 9.70
N GLU A 137 -12.76 -0.86 10.10
CA GLU A 137 -13.04 -1.63 11.31
C GLU A 137 -12.41 -3.03 11.22
N LEU A 138 -12.62 -3.75 10.11
CA LEU A 138 -12.07 -5.09 9.90
C LEU A 138 -10.54 -5.09 9.83
N LEU A 139 -9.94 -4.13 9.14
CA LEU A 139 -8.48 -4.03 9.09
C LEU A 139 -7.89 -3.75 10.46
N SER A 140 -8.53 -2.88 11.25
CA SER A 140 -8.14 -2.60 12.63
C SER A 140 -8.26 -3.84 13.52
N GLU A 141 -9.40 -4.56 13.47
CA GLU A 141 -9.65 -5.79 14.22
C GLU A 141 -8.61 -6.88 13.89
N TYR A 142 -8.22 -6.99 12.61
CA TYR A 142 -7.25 -8.00 12.17
C TYR A 142 -5.79 -7.58 12.40
N GLY A 143 -5.53 -6.37 12.91
CA GLY A 143 -4.18 -5.83 13.05
C GLY A 143 -3.49 -5.56 11.70
N LEU A 144 -4.28 -5.44 10.64
CA LEU A 144 -3.83 -5.01 9.32
C LEU A 144 -3.94 -3.50 9.27
N PHE A 145 -2.82 -2.82 9.46
CA PHE A 145 -2.82 -1.36 9.60
C PHE A 145 -3.24 -0.63 8.33
N THR A 146 -3.98 0.47 8.51
CA THR A 146 -4.45 1.38 7.46
C THR A 146 -3.35 2.30 6.89
N TYR A 147 -2.09 2.06 7.20
CA TYR A 147 -0.95 2.72 6.56
C TYR A 147 -0.09 1.68 5.83
N PRO A 148 0.54 2.05 4.72
CA PRO A 148 1.22 1.09 3.86
C PRO A 148 2.48 0.55 4.53
N THR A 149 2.40 -0.68 5.02
CA THR A 149 3.51 -1.45 5.57
C THR A 149 3.72 -2.68 4.72
N VAL A 150 4.98 -2.94 4.36
CA VAL A 150 5.34 -4.17 3.65
C VAL A 150 5.56 -5.29 4.66
N TYR A 151 4.81 -6.35 4.49
CA TYR A 151 4.95 -7.58 5.25
C TYR A 151 5.54 -8.67 4.36
N THR A 152 6.40 -9.52 4.93
CA THR A 152 6.87 -10.73 4.24
C THR A 152 6.39 -11.93 5.03
N VAL A 153 5.58 -12.77 4.38
CA VAL A 153 5.01 -13.97 4.99
C VAL A 153 5.60 -15.22 4.36
N ARG A 154 5.55 -16.34 5.11
CA ARG A 154 6.03 -17.62 4.57
C ARG A 154 5.22 -18.02 3.34
N GLU A 155 5.90 -18.24 2.24
CA GLU A 155 5.30 -18.68 0.98
C GLU A 155 5.01 -20.19 1.05
N ASP A 156 3.73 -20.56 1.08
CA ASP A 156 3.24 -21.95 1.05
C ASP A 156 2.12 -22.17 0.03
N GLY A 157 1.95 -21.22 -0.87
CA GLY A 157 0.89 -21.22 -1.89
C GLY A 157 -0.51 -20.89 -1.36
N SER A 158 -0.72 -20.75 -0.05
CA SER A 158 -2.07 -20.53 0.49
C SER A 158 -2.66 -19.17 0.09
N VAL A 159 -1.85 -18.11 0.09
CA VAL A 159 -2.26 -16.77 -0.37
C VAL A 159 -2.58 -16.80 -1.86
N PHE A 160 -1.71 -17.41 -2.65
CA PHE A 160 -1.90 -17.57 -4.10
C PHE A 160 -3.24 -18.28 -4.42
N ARG A 161 -3.53 -19.42 -3.76
CA ARG A 161 -4.81 -20.14 -3.95
C ARG A 161 -6.03 -19.29 -3.59
N ARG A 162 -5.94 -18.40 -2.58
CA ARG A 162 -7.03 -17.46 -2.25
C ARG A 162 -7.28 -16.47 -3.38
N PHE A 163 -6.23 -15.93 -3.97
CA PHE A 163 -6.37 -15.07 -5.15
C PHE A 163 -7.02 -15.81 -6.32
N LEU A 164 -6.63 -17.06 -6.60
CA LEU A 164 -7.28 -17.87 -7.65
C LEU A 164 -8.79 -18.04 -7.41
N THR A 165 -9.19 -18.31 -6.15
CA THR A 165 -10.61 -18.41 -5.80
C THR A 165 -11.34 -17.08 -6.01
N ILE A 166 -10.71 -15.95 -5.69
CA ILE A 166 -11.28 -14.61 -5.93
C ILE A 166 -11.40 -14.38 -7.44
N PHE A 167 -10.40 -14.74 -8.26
CA PHE A 167 -10.45 -14.59 -9.71
C PHE A 167 -11.59 -15.40 -10.33
N ASP A 168 -11.76 -16.67 -9.90
CA ASP A 168 -12.87 -17.52 -10.35
C ASP A 168 -14.21 -16.87 -10.01
N ALA A 169 -14.41 -16.46 -8.76
CA ALA A 169 -15.64 -15.79 -8.33
C ALA A 169 -15.87 -14.46 -9.06
N PHE A 170 -14.79 -13.70 -9.34
CA PHE A 170 -14.87 -12.43 -10.05
C PHE A 170 -15.32 -12.58 -11.51
N SER A 171 -15.04 -13.71 -12.13
CA SER A 171 -15.47 -14.03 -13.51
C SER A 171 -16.95 -14.38 -13.62
N LYS A 172 -17.61 -14.76 -12.53
CA LYS A 172 -19.03 -15.13 -12.52
C LYS A 172 -19.94 -13.93 -12.76
N GLN A 173 -21.11 -14.14 -13.35
CA GLN A 173 -22.10 -13.12 -13.69
C GLN A 173 -23.46 -13.45 -13.05
N ASP A 174 -23.45 -13.72 -11.72
CA ASP A 174 -24.68 -14.03 -11.00
C ASP A 174 -24.98 -13.03 -9.87
N ARG A 175 -26.17 -13.09 -9.32
CA ARG A 175 -26.67 -12.17 -8.26
C ARG A 175 -25.93 -12.31 -6.92
N PHE A 176 -25.17 -13.37 -6.72
CA PHE A 176 -24.46 -13.65 -5.48
C PHE A 176 -22.99 -13.22 -5.51
N ARG A 177 -22.47 -12.91 -6.72
CA ARG A 177 -21.07 -12.58 -7.00
C ARG A 177 -20.49 -11.57 -6.01
N GLU A 178 -21.15 -10.43 -5.79
CA GLU A 178 -20.62 -9.36 -4.94
C GLU A 178 -20.49 -9.82 -3.47
N ARG A 179 -21.44 -10.60 -2.97
CA ARG A 179 -21.40 -11.13 -1.60
C ARG A 179 -20.38 -12.26 -1.45
N GLU A 180 -20.24 -13.13 -2.45
CA GLU A 180 -19.19 -14.15 -2.50
C GLU A 180 -17.81 -13.50 -2.48
N LEU A 181 -17.58 -12.49 -3.31
CA LEU A 181 -16.33 -11.74 -3.38
C LEU A 181 -15.96 -11.08 -2.05
N GLY A 182 -16.91 -10.43 -1.38
CA GLY A 182 -16.68 -9.85 -0.05
C GLY A 182 -16.29 -10.91 0.98
N THR A 183 -16.93 -12.08 0.95
CA THR A 183 -16.58 -13.21 1.83
C THR A 183 -15.18 -13.75 1.55
N LEU A 184 -14.82 -13.92 0.27
CA LEU A 184 -13.51 -14.41 -0.14
C LEU A 184 -12.40 -13.43 0.21
N LEU A 185 -12.63 -12.13 0.01
CA LEU A 185 -11.72 -11.07 0.43
C LEU A 185 -11.50 -11.10 1.95
N ASN A 186 -12.56 -11.20 2.74
CA ASN A 186 -12.45 -11.30 4.19
C ASN A 186 -11.59 -12.51 4.61
N ARG A 187 -11.80 -13.67 3.98
CA ARG A 187 -10.97 -14.87 4.22
C ARG A 187 -9.50 -14.67 3.83
N LEU A 188 -9.21 -13.89 2.78
CA LEU A 188 -7.84 -13.53 2.41
C LEU A 188 -7.22 -12.63 3.47
N LEU A 189 -7.91 -11.58 3.91
CA LEU A 189 -7.44 -10.66 4.94
C LEU A 189 -7.16 -11.40 6.27
N ILE A 190 -8.06 -12.28 6.71
CA ILE A 190 -7.84 -13.13 7.90
C ILE A 190 -6.61 -14.03 7.73
N LEU A 191 -6.40 -14.63 6.53
CA LEU A 191 -5.21 -15.44 6.29
C LEU A 191 -3.93 -14.60 6.42
N LEU A 192 -3.89 -13.42 5.83
CA LEU A 192 -2.75 -12.50 5.93
C LEU A 192 -2.50 -12.07 7.37
N ALA A 193 -3.55 -11.70 8.11
CA ALA A 193 -3.47 -11.38 9.53
C ALA A 193 -2.88 -12.53 10.37
N ARG A 194 -3.37 -13.76 10.16
CA ARG A 194 -2.81 -14.96 10.83
C ARG A 194 -1.35 -15.20 10.49
N ARG A 195 -0.95 -14.93 9.24
CA ARG A 195 0.46 -15.06 8.82
C ARG A 195 1.35 -14.02 9.49
N ILE A 196 0.88 -12.77 9.60
CA ILE A 196 1.57 -11.73 10.37
C ILE A 196 1.66 -12.16 11.83
N ALA A 197 0.56 -12.58 12.43
CA ALA A 197 0.53 -13.03 13.82
C ALA A 197 1.47 -14.23 14.09
N SER A 198 1.67 -15.11 13.11
CA SER A 198 2.61 -16.23 13.24
C SER A 198 4.10 -15.85 13.11
N LEU A 199 4.40 -14.70 12.49
CA LEU A 199 5.74 -14.10 12.48
C LEU A 199 6.05 -13.38 13.81
N GLU A 200 5.03 -13.25 14.63
CA GLU A 200 4.91 -12.40 15.79
C GLU A 200 5.32 -13.04 17.13
N GLY A 201 6.59 -13.30 17.32
CA GLY A 201 7.09 -12.94 18.64
C GLY A 201 7.31 -11.42 18.78
N ASP A 202 7.50 -10.70 17.66
CA ASP A 202 8.04 -9.34 17.65
C ASP A 202 7.13 -8.23 17.09
N THR A 203 6.27 -8.50 16.10
CA THR A 203 5.49 -7.43 15.41
C THR A 203 4.28 -6.99 16.22
N ARG A 204 3.70 -7.88 17.02
CA ARG A 204 2.66 -7.54 17.99
C ARG A 204 3.11 -6.51 19.03
N GLN A 205 4.44 -6.44 19.22
CA GLN A 205 5.10 -5.51 20.14
C GLN A 205 5.10 -4.04 19.67
N LEU A 206 4.55 -3.70 18.51
CA LEU A 206 4.55 -2.33 18.00
C LEU A 206 3.15 -1.83 17.59
N SER A 207 2.10 -2.64 17.75
CA SER A 207 0.77 -2.30 17.23
C SER A 207 0.17 -1.05 17.88
N ALA A 208 0.25 -0.92 19.19
CA ALA A 208 -0.28 0.23 19.92
C ALA A 208 0.52 1.50 19.60
N SER A 209 1.85 1.41 19.61
CA SER A 209 2.73 2.56 19.32
C SER A 209 2.62 3.01 17.86
N LEU A 210 2.46 2.11 16.91
CA LEU A 210 2.22 2.44 15.50
C LEU A 210 0.86 3.10 15.31
N CYS A 211 -0.20 2.58 15.93
CA CYS A 211 -1.52 3.22 15.94
C CYS A 211 -1.42 4.66 16.48
N LEU A 212 -0.74 4.84 17.61
CA LEU A 212 -0.54 6.16 18.21
C LEU A 212 0.30 7.09 17.32
N LEU A 213 1.36 6.58 16.68
CA LEU A 213 2.17 7.33 15.71
C LEU A 213 1.30 7.87 14.57
N HIS A 214 0.42 7.04 13.99
CA HIS A 214 -0.41 7.44 12.84
C HIS A 214 -1.58 8.34 13.23
N SER A 215 -2.25 8.08 14.34
CA SER A 215 -3.38 8.90 14.79
C SER A 215 -2.95 10.25 15.36
N SER A 216 -1.72 10.36 15.89
CA SER A 216 -1.29 11.50 16.71
C SER A 216 0.07 12.07 16.30
N TYR A 217 0.58 11.79 15.07
CA TYR A 217 1.88 12.30 14.59
C TYR A 217 2.02 13.82 14.68
N HIS A 218 0.93 14.55 14.61
CA HIS A 218 0.87 16.01 14.69
C HIS A 218 1.08 16.57 16.10
N THR A 219 1.04 15.72 17.13
CA THR A 219 1.22 16.11 18.54
C THR A 219 2.68 15.95 18.99
N ASP A 220 3.00 16.41 20.23
CA ASP A 220 4.32 16.23 20.84
C ASP A 220 4.52 14.79 21.33
N LEU A 221 4.57 13.83 20.38
CA LEU A 221 4.84 12.43 20.68
C LEU A 221 6.29 12.21 21.09
N LYS A 222 6.50 11.54 22.22
CA LYS A 222 7.81 11.20 22.76
C LYS A 222 8.07 9.70 22.73
N ILE A 223 9.28 9.30 22.37
CA ILE A 223 9.67 7.89 22.29
C ILE A 223 9.43 7.11 23.59
N PRO A 224 9.67 7.68 24.80
CA PRO A 224 9.32 7.00 26.04
C PRO A 224 7.82 6.69 26.21
N GLN A 225 6.94 7.51 25.64
CA GLN A 225 5.50 7.24 25.62
C GLN A 225 5.20 6.04 24.74
N LEU A 226 5.72 6.02 23.50
CA LEU A 226 5.54 4.90 22.56
C LEU A 226 6.07 3.58 23.13
N ALA A 227 7.21 3.62 23.81
CA ALA A 227 7.78 2.45 24.48
C ALA A 227 6.87 1.92 25.60
N ARG A 228 6.23 2.80 26.36
CA ARG A 228 5.26 2.43 27.43
C ARG A 228 4.01 1.78 26.87
N GLU A 229 3.47 2.26 25.75
CA GLU A 229 2.31 1.62 25.07
C GLU A 229 2.58 0.15 24.72
N GLU A 230 3.85 -0.19 24.45
CA GLU A 230 4.26 -1.57 24.14
C GLU A 230 4.81 -2.35 25.36
N ASN A 231 4.76 -1.76 26.56
CA ASN A 231 5.36 -2.34 27.79
C ASN A 231 6.85 -2.66 27.64
N LEU A 232 7.59 -1.82 26.91
CA LEU A 232 9.02 -1.99 26.65
C LEU A 232 9.84 -0.87 27.28
N SER A 233 11.11 -1.17 27.61
CA SER A 233 12.10 -0.12 27.83
C SER A 233 12.38 0.64 26.54
N VAL A 234 12.78 1.91 26.62
CA VAL A 234 13.11 2.75 25.44
C VAL A 234 14.17 2.10 24.57
N SER A 235 15.19 1.49 25.17
CA SER A 235 16.27 0.80 24.45
C SER A 235 15.70 -0.40 23.66
N ARG A 236 14.90 -1.25 24.32
CA ARG A 236 14.28 -2.43 23.69
C ARG A 236 13.31 -2.01 22.59
N TYR A 237 12.48 -0.97 22.83
CA TYR A 237 11.57 -0.41 21.85
C TYR A 237 12.31 0.04 20.59
N ASN A 238 13.39 0.83 20.72
CA ASN A 238 14.17 1.27 19.56
C ASN A 238 14.78 0.10 18.77
N ALA A 239 15.27 -0.94 19.47
CA ALA A 239 15.83 -2.12 18.81
C ALA A 239 14.78 -2.91 18.05
N VAL A 240 13.61 -3.15 18.66
CA VAL A 240 12.47 -3.85 18.05
C VAL A 240 11.94 -3.04 16.88
N PHE A 241 11.72 -1.74 17.05
CA PHE A 241 11.22 -0.86 16.00
C PHE A 241 12.14 -0.83 14.77
N ARG A 242 13.47 -0.70 14.98
CA ARG A 242 14.43 -0.75 13.85
C ARG A 242 14.43 -2.09 13.14
N ARG A 243 14.31 -3.20 13.87
CA ARG A 243 14.28 -4.53 13.28
C ARG A 243 13.04 -4.74 12.41
N ILE A 244 11.86 -4.26 12.87
CA ILE A 244 10.59 -4.46 12.19
C ILE A 244 10.40 -3.42 11.07
N MET A 245 10.62 -2.14 11.37
CA MET A 245 10.32 -1.03 10.47
C MET A 245 11.53 -0.59 9.62
N GLY A 246 12.70 -1.19 9.81
CA GLY A 246 13.92 -0.84 9.08
C GLY A 246 14.48 0.55 9.39
N THR A 247 13.87 1.30 10.31
CA THR A 247 14.23 2.68 10.64
C THR A 247 14.00 2.98 12.12
N SER A 248 14.51 4.10 12.65
CA SER A 248 14.22 4.50 14.03
C SER A 248 12.81 5.07 14.18
N PRO A 249 12.18 4.99 15.38
CA PRO A 249 10.87 5.59 15.63
C PRO A 249 10.84 7.10 15.35
N VAL A 250 11.91 7.83 15.68
CA VAL A 250 12.03 9.27 15.41
C VAL A 250 12.03 9.54 13.90
N GLU A 251 12.84 8.81 13.15
CA GLU A 251 12.92 8.94 11.70
C GLU A 251 11.59 8.59 11.04
N TYR A 252 10.92 7.57 11.55
CA TYR A 252 9.57 7.18 11.08
C TYR A 252 8.54 8.29 11.32
N LEU A 253 8.51 8.89 12.51
CA LEU A 253 7.64 10.03 12.83
C LEU A 253 7.93 11.24 11.93
N ILE A 254 9.22 11.53 11.67
CA ILE A 254 9.60 12.62 10.75
C ILE A 254 9.02 12.35 9.36
N ARG A 255 9.14 11.13 8.84
CA ARG A 255 8.60 10.77 7.51
C ARG A 255 7.08 10.92 7.44
N LEU A 256 6.35 10.49 8.47
CA LEU A 256 4.90 10.67 8.56
C LEU A 256 4.52 12.15 8.46
N ARG A 257 5.19 13.00 9.24
CA ARG A 257 4.94 14.46 9.26
C ARG A 257 5.24 15.10 7.91
N ILE A 258 6.36 14.72 7.28
CA ILE A 258 6.75 15.26 5.97
C ILE A 258 5.77 14.79 4.88
N SER A 259 5.33 13.53 4.91
CA SER A 259 4.29 13.04 3.99
C SER A 259 3.01 13.85 4.10
N ALA A 260 2.49 14.04 5.32
CA ALA A 260 1.29 14.85 5.54
C ALA A 260 1.50 16.32 5.12
N ALA A 261 2.71 16.86 5.30
CA ALA A 261 3.04 18.19 4.84
C ALA A 261 3.03 18.31 3.31
N CYS A 262 3.54 17.29 2.59
CA CYS A 262 3.47 17.24 1.12
C CYS A 262 2.02 17.26 0.63
N ASP A 263 1.15 16.47 1.25
CA ASP A 263 -0.26 16.41 0.91
C ASP A 263 -0.94 17.79 1.12
N LEU A 264 -0.73 18.41 2.28
CA LEU A 264 -1.28 19.74 2.58
C LEU A 264 -0.74 20.83 1.64
N LEU A 265 0.56 20.79 1.33
CA LEU A 265 1.18 21.76 0.41
C LEU A 265 0.65 21.65 -1.01
N SER A 266 0.26 20.44 -1.46
CA SER A 266 -0.25 20.18 -2.81
C SER A 266 -1.74 20.40 -2.94
N THR A 267 -2.51 20.25 -1.84
CA THR A 267 -3.99 20.23 -1.89
C THR A 267 -4.65 21.45 -1.25
N THR A 268 -3.88 22.33 -0.59
CA THR A 268 -4.42 23.48 0.15
C THR A 268 -3.59 24.76 -0.08
N ASP A 269 -4.23 25.91 0.14
CA ASP A 269 -3.58 27.23 0.13
C ASP A 269 -3.00 27.65 1.50
N LEU A 270 -2.94 26.75 2.48
CA LEU A 270 -2.39 27.03 3.80
C LEU A 270 -0.94 27.53 3.69
N SER A 271 -0.58 28.52 4.46
CA SER A 271 0.81 29.01 4.51
C SER A 271 1.78 27.90 4.99
N VAL A 272 3.04 27.99 4.60
CA VAL A 272 4.09 27.04 5.06
C VAL A 272 4.14 26.96 6.58
N LYS A 273 3.88 28.09 7.29
CA LYS A 273 3.81 28.15 8.74
C LYS A 273 2.64 27.31 9.27
N GLU A 274 1.45 27.47 8.71
CA GLU A 274 0.25 26.72 9.11
C GLU A 274 0.41 25.23 8.84
N VAL A 275 0.95 24.85 7.67
CA VAL A 275 1.25 23.46 7.37
C VAL A 275 2.23 22.89 8.40
N GLY A 276 3.33 23.59 8.72
CA GLY A 276 4.27 23.16 9.74
C GLY A 276 3.59 22.90 11.10
N MET A 277 2.74 23.80 11.54
CA MET A 277 2.00 23.66 12.81
C MET A 277 1.06 22.44 12.77
N LEU A 278 0.31 22.25 11.68
CA LEU A 278 -0.64 21.16 11.53
C LEU A 278 0.03 19.77 11.52
N VAL A 279 1.27 19.70 11.05
CA VAL A 279 2.01 18.42 11.01
C VAL A 279 2.95 18.24 12.22
N GLY A 280 2.84 19.09 13.24
CA GLY A 280 3.54 18.93 14.52
C GLY A 280 4.93 19.60 14.60
N TYR A 281 5.16 20.65 13.81
CA TYR A 281 6.34 21.51 13.89
C TYR A 281 5.96 22.94 14.27
N PRO A 282 6.03 23.32 15.56
CA PRO A 282 5.69 24.67 16.00
C PRO A 282 6.62 25.75 15.45
N ASP A 283 7.90 25.41 15.19
CA ASP A 283 8.89 26.32 14.60
C ASP A 283 8.93 26.17 13.06
N PRO A 284 8.50 27.19 12.30
CA PRO A 284 8.48 27.16 10.84
C PRO A 284 9.87 27.04 10.20
N HIS A 285 10.91 27.56 10.86
CA HIS A 285 12.28 27.49 10.36
C HIS A 285 12.83 26.07 10.53
N PHE A 286 12.56 25.44 11.67
CA PHE A 286 12.91 24.05 11.90
C PHE A 286 12.16 23.14 10.92
N PHE A 287 10.85 23.36 10.74
CA PHE A 287 10.06 22.64 9.74
C PHE A 287 10.67 22.73 8.34
N SER A 288 10.97 23.94 7.86
CA SER A 288 11.52 24.15 6.53
C SER A 288 12.88 23.45 6.32
N ARG A 289 13.72 23.41 7.34
CA ARG A 289 15.00 22.70 7.31
C ARG A 289 14.81 21.19 7.23
N VAL A 290 13.92 20.64 8.08
CA VAL A 290 13.62 19.20 8.07
C VAL A 290 12.99 18.79 6.75
N PHE A 291 12.03 19.56 6.24
CA PHE A 291 11.37 19.30 4.97
C PHE A 291 12.40 19.28 3.82
N ARG A 292 13.26 20.32 3.71
CA ARG A 292 14.29 20.37 2.68
C ARG A 292 15.28 19.21 2.80
N SER A 293 15.66 18.83 4.02
CA SER A 293 16.55 17.67 4.23
C SER A 293 15.95 16.35 3.74
N LYS A 294 14.62 16.21 3.75
CA LYS A 294 13.91 14.98 3.34
C LYS A 294 13.48 14.99 1.87
N MET A 295 13.08 16.16 1.37
CA MET A 295 12.50 16.30 0.03
C MET A 295 13.48 16.87 -1.01
N GLY A 296 14.66 17.35 -0.57
CA GLY A 296 15.65 18.00 -1.44
C GLY A 296 15.33 19.46 -1.80
N VAL A 297 14.06 19.87 -1.66
CA VAL A 297 13.55 21.22 -1.97
C VAL A 297 12.85 21.83 -0.76
N SER A 298 12.72 23.16 -0.71
CA SER A 298 11.96 23.81 0.35
C SER A 298 10.44 23.58 0.21
N PRO A 299 9.64 23.73 1.28
CA PRO A 299 8.17 23.62 1.21
C PRO A 299 7.55 24.55 0.16
N ARG A 300 8.14 25.75 -0.02
CA ARG A 300 7.67 26.73 -0.98
C ARG A 300 7.94 26.33 -2.43
N GLU A 301 9.14 25.81 -2.68
CA GLU A 301 9.53 25.26 -3.99
C GLU A 301 8.69 24.03 -4.32
N TYR A 302 8.44 23.14 -3.34
CA TYR A 302 7.61 21.96 -3.51
C TYR A 302 6.20 22.31 -3.97
N ARG A 303 5.57 23.31 -3.36
CA ARG A 303 4.25 23.82 -3.76
C ARG A 303 4.26 24.38 -5.20
N SER A 304 5.31 25.12 -5.55
CA SER A 304 5.41 25.72 -6.89
C SER A 304 5.54 24.66 -7.98
N LEU A 305 6.23 23.56 -7.71
CA LEU A 305 6.38 22.45 -8.65
C LEU A 305 5.05 21.74 -8.90
N GLY A 306 4.27 21.47 -7.86
CA GLY A 306 2.93 20.90 -7.99
C GLY A 306 1.94 21.81 -8.75
N ALA A 307 2.06 23.12 -8.59
CA ALA A 307 1.21 24.09 -9.31
C ALA A 307 1.56 24.23 -10.81
N GLN A 308 2.79 23.88 -11.22
CA GLN A 308 3.20 23.90 -12.63
C GLN A 308 2.77 22.62 -13.38
N GLU A 309 2.75 21.46 -12.69
CA GLU A 309 2.27 20.21 -13.28
C GLU A 309 0.74 20.25 -13.53
N GLY A 310 -0.05 20.84 -12.65
CA GLY A 310 -1.52 21.00 -12.84
C GLY A 310 -1.92 21.93 -13.98
N LYS A 311 -1.03 22.82 -14.46
CA LYS A 311 -1.29 23.70 -15.61
C LYS A 311 -0.87 23.10 -16.96
N ALA A 312 -0.07 22.04 -16.96
CA ALA A 312 0.34 21.34 -18.18
C ALA A 312 -0.71 20.32 -18.66
N ASP A 313 -1.62 19.91 -17.79
CA ASP A 313 -2.71 18.98 -18.12
C ASP A 313 -4.02 19.67 -18.58
N GLU A 314 -4.06 21.02 -18.60
CA GLU A 314 -5.22 21.81 -19.08
C GLU A 314 -5.05 22.43 -20.51
N VAL A 315 -4.02 22.00 -21.28
CA VAL A 315 -3.79 22.48 -22.64
C VAL A 315 -3.93 21.38 -23.68
#